data_007d69f45887e18ed50f3e973ae6d580
#
_entry.id   007d69f45887e18ed50f3e973ae6d580
#
_cell.length_a   1.000
_cell.length_b   1.000
_cell.length_c   1.000
_cell.angle_alpha   90.00
_cell.angle_beta   90.00
_cell.angle_gamma   90.00
#
_symmetry.space_group_name_H-M   'P 1'
#
loop_
_entity.id
_entity.type
_entity.pdbx_description
1 polymer ?
#
loop_
_entity_poly.entity_id
_entity_poly.type
_entity_poly.pdbx_seq_one_letter_code
_entity_poly.pdbx_strand_id
1 'polypeptide(L)' 'MAKSSTCNISIRMDSNLKAAAEALYEELGMNLSTAFNIFVRQSLRERGIPCKITEG' A
#
# COMPACT_ATOMS: atom_id res chain seq x y z
N MET A 1 -15.91 2.82 -15.35
CA MET A 1 -16.05 2.74 -14.32
C MET A 1 -16.76 3.70 -13.72
N ALA A 2 -17.53 3.47 -13.18
CA ALA A 2 -18.36 4.29 -12.65
C ALA A 2 -17.69 5.19 -11.79
N LYS A 3 -18.33 6.07 -11.21
CA LYS A 3 -17.77 6.90 -10.41
C LYS A 3 -17.14 6.25 -9.35
N SER A 4 -16.09 6.60 -8.98
CA SER A 4 -15.48 5.98 -7.94
C SER A 4 -15.75 6.67 -6.71
N SER A 5 -16.10 6.00 -5.72
CA SER A 5 -16.24 6.60 -4.43
C SER A 5 -15.17 6.01 -3.59
N THR A 6 -14.65 6.77 -2.68
CA THR A 6 -13.57 6.30 -1.83
C THR A 6 -14.16 5.88 -0.50
N CYS A 7 -13.50 5.01 0.17
CA CYS A 7 -13.90 4.62 1.50
C CYS A 7 -12.66 4.51 2.36
N ASN A 8 -12.86 4.56 3.65
CA ASN A 8 -11.74 4.51 4.57
C ASN A 8 -11.42 3.10 4.94
N ILE A 9 -10.14 2.81 5.07
CA ILE A 9 -9.69 1.49 5.46
C ILE A 9 -8.78 1.64 6.65
N SER A 10 -8.99 0.84 7.66
CA SER A 10 -8.15 0.87 8.85
C SER A 10 -7.22 -0.31 8.84
N ILE A 11 -5.94 -0.06 9.04
CA ILE A 11 -4.95 -1.11 9.04
C ILE A 11 -4.08 -0.98 10.26
N ARG A 12 -3.80 -2.08 10.93
CA ARG A 12 -2.91 -2.07 12.03
C ARG A 12 -1.53 -2.35 11.54
N MET A 13 -0.55 -1.62 11.97
CA MET A 13 0.80 -1.79 11.52
C MET A 13 1.75 -1.40 12.63
N ASP A 14 2.90 -2.05 12.69
CA ASP A 14 3.91 -1.71 13.67
C ASP A 14 4.29 -0.27 13.48
N SER A 15 4.38 0.51 14.55
CA SER A 15 4.68 1.92 14.44
C SER A 15 6.02 2.22 13.82
N ASN A 16 7.02 1.42 14.10
CA ASN A 16 8.33 1.64 13.52
C ASN A 16 8.30 1.37 12.02
N LEU A 17 7.57 0.37 11.61
CA LEU A 17 7.44 0.04 10.21
C LEU A 17 6.68 1.16 9.49
N LYS A 18 5.65 1.66 10.11
CA LYS A 18 4.87 2.72 9.52
C LYS A 18 5.73 3.97 9.33
N ALA A 19 6.51 4.33 10.33
CA ALA A 19 7.35 5.51 10.23
C ALA A 19 8.39 5.36 9.14
N ALA A 20 9.00 4.21 9.04
CA ALA A 20 10.00 3.97 8.02
C ALA A 20 9.38 4.02 6.62
N ALA A 21 8.21 3.45 6.49
CA ALA A 21 7.52 3.45 5.21
C ALA A 21 7.12 4.86 4.80
N GLU A 22 6.62 5.64 5.75
CA GLU A 22 6.23 7.00 5.46
C GLU A 22 7.41 7.83 5.01
N ALA A 23 8.55 7.64 5.64
CA ALA A 23 9.75 8.38 5.27
C ALA A 23 10.19 8.01 3.86
N LEU A 24 10.14 6.75 3.53
CA LEU A 24 10.54 6.30 2.21
C LEU A 24 9.60 6.85 1.15
N TYR A 25 8.30 6.74 1.37
CA TYR A 25 7.35 7.18 0.36
C TYR A 25 7.37 8.69 0.19
N GLU A 26 7.69 9.40 1.25
CA GLU A 26 7.79 10.82 1.15
C GLU A 26 8.95 11.19 0.21
N GLU A 27 10.06 10.47 0.29
CA GLU A 27 11.16 10.69 -0.60
C GLU A 27 10.80 10.37 -2.04
N LEU A 28 9.89 9.45 -2.24
CA LEU A 28 9.46 9.08 -3.57
C LEU A 28 8.35 9.99 -4.09
N GLY A 29 7.93 10.94 -3.30
CA GLY A 29 6.92 11.88 -3.72
C GLY A 29 5.50 11.35 -3.58
N MET A 30 5.29 10.42 -2.68
CA MET A 30 3.96 9.88 -2.50
C MET A 30 3.70 9.68 -1.02
N ASN A 31 2.50 9.36 -0.66
CA ASN A 31 2.20 9.10 0.73
C ASN A 31 1.80 7.65 0.89
N LEU A 32 1.52 7.25 2.10
CA LEU A 32 1.23 5.86 2.38
C LEU A 32 -0.03 5.39 1.68
N SER A 33 -1.03 6.24 1.60
CA SER A 33 -2.26 5.87 0.92
C SER A 33 -2.04 5.59 -0.56
N THR A 34 -1.24 6.41 -1.19
CA THR A 34 -0.93 6.23 -2.60
C THR A 34 -0.16 4.94 -2.81
N ALA A 35 0.81 4.68 -1.95
CA ALA A 35 1.60 3.46 -2.06
C ALA A 35 0.72 2.24 -1.87
N PHE A 36 -0.19 2.31 -0.91
CA PHE A 36 -1.07 1.20 -0.64
C PHE A 36 -1.99 0.94 -1.82
N ASN A 37 -2.51 1.99 -2.43
CA ASN A 37 -3.36 1.84 -3.59
C ASN A 37 -2.62 1.21 -4.77
N ILE A 38 -1.37 1.60 -4.94
CA ILE A 38 -0.55 1.02 -6.00
C ILE A 38 -0.37 -0.47 -5.77
N PHE A 39 -0.09 -0.84 -4.53
CA PHE A 39 0.11 -2.24 -4.20
C PHE A 39 -1.16 -3.06 -4.45
N VAL A 40 -2.29 -2.53 -4.04
CA VAL A 40 -3.56 -3.22 -4.21
C VAL A 40 -3.89 -3.40 -5.69
N ARG A 41 -3.67 -2.35 -6.48
CA ARG A 41 -3.95 -2.45 -7.90
C ARG A 41 -3.05 -3.47 -8.57
N GLN A 42 -1.79 -3.50 -8.14
CA GLN A 42 -0.87 -4.45 -8.71
C GLN A 42 -1.25 -5.87 -8.33
N SER A 43 -1.72 -6.05 -7.10
CA SER A 43 -2.16 -7.35 -6.64
C SER A 43 -3.33 -7.87 -7.47
N LEU A 44 -4.25 -7.01 -7.79
CA LEU A 44 -5.40 -7.40 -8.59
C LEU A 44 -4.99 -7.75 -10.01
N ARG A 45 -4.04 -7.00 -10.54
CA ARG A 45 -3.58 -7.27 -11.89
C ARG A 45 -2.83 -8.59 -11.96
N GLU A 46 -2.01 -8.88 -10.96
CA GLU A 46 -1.27 -10.11 -10.94
C GLU A 46 -2.07 -11.27 -10.41
N ARG A 47 -3.19 -10.99 -9.85
CA ARG A 47 -4.05 -12.00 -9.22
C ARG A 47 -3.31 -12.68 -8.09
N GLY A 48 -2.55 -11.91 -7.35
CA GLY A 48 -1.81 -12.42 -6.22
C GLY A 48 -0.88 -11.35 -5.72
N ILE A 49 -0.04 -11.69 -4.77
CA ILE A 49 0.89 -10.73 -4.22
C ILE A 49 2.03 -10.52 -5.20
N PRO A 50 2.31 -9.28 -5.56
CA PRO A 50 3.35 -9.01 -6.58
C PRO A 50 4.75 -9.37 -6.16
N CYS A 51 5.01 -9.54 -4.87
CA CYS A 51 6.35 -9.90 -4.47
C CYS A 51 6.32 -11.22 -3.77
N LYS A 52 7.48 -11.86 -3.67
CA LYS A 52 7.53 -13.14 -3.03
C LYS A 52 7.37 -12.99 -1.55
N ILE A 53 6.51 -13.76 -0.97
CA ILE A 53 6.30 -13.71 0.44
C ILE A 53 7.05 -14.82 1.08
N THR A 54 7.90 -14.51 2.04
CA THR A 54 8.61 -15.56 2.74
C THR A 54 8.14 -15.55 4.15
N GLU A 55 8.05 -16.67 4.73
CA GLU A 55 7.60 -16.74 6.03
C GLU A 55 8.69 -16.42 6.84
N GLY A 56 8.68 -15.52 7.52
CA GLY A 56 9.75 -14.95 8.21
C GLY A 56 10.32 -15.54 9.31
#